data_e11389f364d4d0629272f4053e44875b
#
_entry.id   e11389f364d4d0629272f4053e44875b
#
_cell.length_a   1.000
_cell.length_b   1.000
_cell.length_c   1.000
_cell.angle_alpha   90.00
_cell.angle_beta   90.00
_cell.angle_gamma   90.00
#
_symmetry.space_group_name_H-M   'P 1'
#
loop_
_entity.id
_entity.type
_entity.pdbx_description
1 polymer ?
#
loop_
_entity_poly.entity_id
_entity_poly.type
_entity_poly.pdbx_seq_one_letter_code
_entity_poly.pdbx_strand_id
1 'polypeptide(L)'
;MASAPNPGPSATTAVLASVAALGIWRLLAVAAPHLAALVLMYESETDFGARLSFVLAWGILNFFWIALLRRPALSGALSLTMVVVLVLLSRLKHDVVQMTANFIDLMMIDRDTVAFLFTIFPNLRWSVIGAGLVTLPLMYALWWLDPFRVRRLPALASMLACLAALVGYSLYHPDEAWRGYYDDGYLSKFFRSGVSAVSDFAQYGFMESAASTNERLNMPLVDACHPAGRRPNIIMVHDESSFDIRAAQGIKVPAGYGSHFKSWDGKERAFLAESNGGPSWFTEYNVLAGLSSRSFGRFAYFVTRIATGRVERGLPLALRRCGYDTMSLYPAYGGFMAARSFQVTTGIERFLDSKDLGAKDVEPDSFFYDKALRLMGERTPNKPLFTFIYLGANHFPWETRFRPDLLPNWRAPGNVPSIDEYLRRQAMSAEQYNAFLAGLKKKFPGEPFLIVRYGDHQPEFAPGILEPGLDEGALGKKLDAYDARLYATYYAIDAVNFEPVKSEAVMDTVDGPYLPLVIQEAAGIPLDPSFAEQKAIMLRCKGIFYGCKDGAEARRLNRLLIDAGMIRGL
;
A
#
# COMPACT_ATOMS: atom_id res chain seq x y z
N MET A 1 -30.51 82.48 4.67
CA MET A 1 -31.18 81.26 5.06
C MET A 1 -30.11 80.18 5.36
N ALA A 2 -29.81 80.00 6.63
CA ALA A 2 -28.83 78.99 7.03
C ALA A 2 -29.60 77.64 7.20
N SER A 3 -29.13 76.62 6.43
CA SER A 3 -29.66 75.26 6.53
C SER A 3 -29.25 74.63 7.85
N ALA A 4 -30.21 74.16 8.62
CA ALA A 4 -29.97 73.39 9.83
C ALA A 4 -29.22 72.07 9.54
N PRO A 5 -28.27 71.63 10.39
CA PRO A 5 -27.59 70.37 10.19
C PRO A 5 -28.56 69.19 10.47
N ASN A 6 -28.52 68.22 9.57
CA ASN A 6 -29.28 66.97 9.68
C ASN A 6 -28.96 66.28 11.02
N PRO A 7 -29.92 65.88 11.85
CA PRO A 7 -29.63 65.16 13.07
C PRO A 7 -29.10 63.77 12.73
N GLY A 8 -27.86 63.51 13.09
CA GLY A 8 -27.26 62.19 12.99
C GLY A 8 -28.11 61.11 13.71
N PRO A 9 -27.98 59.84 13.37
CA PRO A 9 -28.78 58.77 13.93
C PRO A 9 -28.68 58.77 15.45
N SER A 10 -29.84 58.65 16.14
CA SER A 10 -29.90 58.62 17.61
C SER A 10 -29.05 57.48 18.15
N ALA A 11 -28.48 57.65 19.36
CA ALA A 11 -27.70 56.60 20.03
C ALA A 11 -28.48 55.27 20.11
N THR A 12 -29.78 55.32 20.18
CA THR A 12 -30.67 54.13 20.18
C THR A 12 -30.68 53.40 18.84
N THR A 13 -30.68 54.14 17.70
CA THR A 13 -30.59 53.53 16.36
C THR A 13 -29.21 52.92 16.10
N ALA A 14 -28.15 53.51 16.61
CA ALA A 14 -26.79 52.98 16.50
C ALA A 14 -26.62 51.71 17.35
N VAL A 15 -27.18 51.64 18.55
CA VAL A 15 -27.19 50.45 19.41
C VAL A 15 -28.03 49.32 18.79
N LEU A 16 -29.23 49.64 18.27
CA LEU A 16 -30.07 48.65 17.59
C LEU A 16 -29.43 48.10 16.33
N ALA A 17 -28.72 48.92 15.54
CA ALA A 17 -27.98 48.51 14.37
C ALA A 17 -26.77 47.62 14.73
N SER A 18 -26.06 47.94 15.83
CA SER A 18 -24.95 47.12 16.31
C SER A 18 -25.43 45.77 16.91
N VAL A 19 -26.55 45.72 17.60
CA VAL A 19 -27.16 44.47 18.10
C VAL A 19 -27.70 43.62 16.95
N ALA A 20 -28.32 44.22 15.93
CA ALA A 20 -28.75 43.52 14.72
C ALA A 20 -27.56 42.98 13.93
N ALA A 21 -26.46 43.77 13.78
CA ALA A 21 -25.23 43.33 13.14
C ALA A 21 -24.58 42.15 13.87
N LEU A 22 -24.51 42.18 15.22
CA LEU A 22 -24.02 41.07 16.03
C LEU A 22 -24.87 39.80 15.84
N GLY A 23 -26.20 39.95 15.70
CA GLY A 23 -27.12 38.82 15.41
C GLY A 23 -26.86 38.19 14.03
N ILE A 24 -26.65 39.03 13.01
CA ILE A 24 -26.34 38.59 11.65
C ILE A 24 -25.01 37.83 11.59
N TRP A 25 -23.94 38.35 12.21
CA TRP A 25 -22.65 37.69 12.25
C TRP A 25 -22.70 36.31 12.93
N ARG A 26 -23.49 36.15 13.96
CA ARG A 26 -23.70 34.88 14.65
C ARG A 26 -24.44 33.86 13.76
N LEU A 27 -25.46 34.31 13.03
CA LEU A 27 -26.16 33.45 12.06
C LEU A 27 -25.25 33.06 10.89
N LEU A 28 -24.44 34.01 10.39
CA LEU A 28 -23.47 33.73 9.37
C LEU A 28 -22.40 32.73 9.83
N ALA A 29 -21.92 32.84 11.07
CA ALA A 29 -20.96 31.87 11.64
C ALA A 29 -21.52 30.45 11.72
N VAL A 30 -22.85 30.28 11.93
CA VAL A 30 -23.49 28.95 11.85
C VAL A 30 -23.69 28.51 10.40
N ALA A 31 -24.15 29.42 9.52
CA ALA A 31 -24.51 29.06 8.15
C ALA A 31 -23.29 28.79 7.25
N ALA A 32 -22.20 29.55 7.42
CA ALA A 32 -21.04 29.50 6.54
C ALA A 32 -20.42 28.10 6.40
N PRO A 33 -20.18 27.32 7.48
CA PRO A 33 -19.65 25.97 7.34
C PRO A 33 -20.58 25.04 6.55
N HIS A 34 -21.89 25.18 6.68
CA HIS A 34 -22.87 24.36 5.94
C HIS A 34 -22.91 24.73 4.46
N LEU A 35 -22.85 26.04 4.15
CA LEU A 35 -22.78 26.52 2.76
C LEU A 35 -21.47 26.06 2.09
N ALA A 36 -20.34 26.18 2.79
CA ALA A 36 -19.05 25.68 2.30
C ALA A 36 -19.08 24.17 2.06
N ALA A 37 -19.69 23.39 2.96
CA ALA A 37 -19.86 21.95 2.78
C ALA A 37 -20.75 21.62 1.57
N LEU A 38 -21.81 22.38 1.30
CA LEU A 38 -22.65 22.20 0.12
C LEU A 38 -21.87 22.47 -1.19
N VAL A 39 -21.05 23.53 -1.20
CA VAL A 39 -20.17 23.83 -2.34
C VAL A 39 -19.20 22.68 -2.56
N LEU A 40 -18.51 22.24 -1.49
CA LEU A 40 -17.57 21.12 -1.56
C LEU A 40 -18.25 19.83 -2.04
N MET A 41 -19.45 19.54 -1.56
CA MET A 41 -20.26 18.40 -2.04
C MET A 41 -20.51 18.49 -3.54
N TYR A 42 -20.91 19.66 -4.02
CA TYR A 42 -21.23 19.83 -5.44
C TYR A 42 -20.00 19.63 -6.34
N GLU A 43 -18.83 20.06 -5.87
CA GLU A 43 -17.56 19.96 -6.60
C GLU A 43 -16.94 18.55 -6.53
N SER A 44 -17.16 17.81 -5.43
CA SER A 44 -16.48 16.53 -5.17
C SER A 44 -17.34 15.30 -5.38
N GLU A 45 -18.67 15.42 -5.38
CA GLU A 45 -19.57 14.26 -5.44
C GLU A 45 -20.38 14.28 -6.75
N THR A 46 -20.18 13.29 -7.59
CA THR A 46 -20.63 13.33 -8.99
C THR A 46 -22.07 12.87 -9.20
N ASP A 47 -22.55 11.90 -8.45
CA ASP A 47 -23.89 11.33 -8.60
C ASP A 47 -24.82 11.58 -7.39
N PHE A 48 -26.10 11.30 -7.57
CA PHE A 48 -27.12 11.50 -6.52
C PHE A 48 -26.83 10.67 -5.26
N GLY A 49 -26.38 9.41 -5.42
CA GLY A 49 -26.07 8.53 -4.31
C GLY A 49 -24.87 9.01 -3.50
N ALA A 50 -23.83 9.50 -4.18
CA ALA A 50 -22.67 10.12 -3.56
C ALA A 50 -23.07 11.38 -2.79
N ARG A 51 -23.86 12.28 -3.39
CA ARG A 51 -24.35 13.49 -2.73
C ARG A 51 -25.25 13.19 -1.53
N LEU A 52 -26.16 12.21 -1.63
CA LEU A 52 -26.97 11.77 -0.50
C LEU A 52 -26.08 11.24 0.63
N SER A 53 -25.11 10.41 0.31
CA SER A 53 -24.17 9.85 1.29
C SER A 53 -23.32 10.94 1.94
N PHE A 54 -22.90 11.97 1.17
CA PHE A 54 -22.21 13.15 1.69
C PHE A 54 -23.08 13.88 2.74
N VAL A 55 -24.35 14.16 2.41
CA VAL A 55 -25.27 14.86 3.34
C VAL A 55 -25.45 14.05 4.62
N LEU A 56 -25.61 12.75 4.53
CA LEU A 56 -25.74 11.87 5.70
C LEU A 56 -24.45 11.84 6.53
N ALA A 57 -23.27 11.71 5.88
CA ALA A 57 -21.97 11.77 6.54
C ALA A 57 -21.71 13.14 7.20
N TRP A 58 -22.06 14.24 6.52
CA TRP A 58 -22.02 15.58 7.08
C TRP A 58 -22.93 15.69 8.31
N GLY A 59 -24.14 15.14 8.24
CA GLY A 59 -25.06 15.08 9.36
C GLY A 59 -24.47 14.31 10.54
N ILE A 60 -23.87 13.14 10.31
CA ILE A 60 -23.21 12.34 11.35
C ILE A 60 -22.12 13.17 12.05
N LEU A 61 -21.18 13.76 11.29
CA LEU A 61 -20.08 14.56 11.84
C LEU A 61 -20.60 15.78 12.63
N ASN A 62 -21.52 16.55 12.02
CA ASN A 62 -22.01 17.76 12.62
C ASN A 62 -22.82 17.50 13.89
N PHE A 63 -23.73 16.54 13.87
CA PHE A 63 -24.53 16.18 15.05
C PHE A 63 -23.68 15.50 16.13
N PHE A 64 -22.63 14.77 15.79
CA PHE A 64 -21.65 14.26 16.75
C PHE A 64 -21.02 15.42 17.53
N TRP A 65 -20.48 16.42 16.84
CA TRP A 65 -19.87 17.58 17.50
C TRP A 65 -20.89 18.42 18.26
N ILE A 66 -22.12 18.57 17.74
CA ILE A 66 -23.21 19.26 18.49
C ILE A 66 -23.55 18.49 19.76
N ALA A 67 -23.66 17.17 19.73
CA ALA A 67 -23.94 16.37 20.93
C ALA A 67 -22.82 16.50 21.97
N LEU A 68 -21.56 16.62 21.53
CA LEU A 68 -20.42 16.79 22.42
C LEU A 68 -20.30 18.23 22.96
N LEU A 69 -20.28 19.23 22.08
CA LEU A 69 -19.93 20.63 22.39
C LEU A 69 -21.15 21.52 22.63
N ARG A 70 -22.31 21.15 22.09
CA ARG A 70 -23.57 21.90 22.14
C ARG A 70 -23.54 23.25 21.40
N ARG A 71 -22.50 23.51 20.58
CA ARG A 71 -22.21 24.76 19.87
C ARG A 71 -22.27 24.55 18.36
N PRO A 72 -23.34 25.02 17.66
CA PRO A 72 -23.56 24.67 16.25
C PRO A 72 -22.53 25.29 15.30
N ALA A 73 -22.11 26.55 15.51
CA ALA A 73 -21.11 27.18 14.63
C ALA A 73 -19.73 26.47 14.72
N LEU A 74 -19.27 26.20 15.95
CA LEU A 74 -18.03 25.47 16.16
C LEU A 74 -18.13 24.03 15.63
N SER A 75 -19.26 23.36 15.83
CA SER A 75 -19.49 22.00 15.35
C SER A 75 -19.46 21.92 13.83
N GLY A 76 -20.09 22.87 13.14
CA GLY A 76 -20.02 22.97 11.69
C GLY A 76 -18.61 23.22 11.17
N ALA A 77 -17.86 24.11 11.83
CA ALA A 77 -16.48 24.41 11.46
C ALA A 77 -15.54 23.21 11.68
N LEU A 78 -15.68 22.48 12.79
CA LEU A 78 -14.91 21.24 13.04
C LEU A 78 -15.23 20.16 11.99
N SER A 79 -16.53 19.98 11.68
CA SER A 79 -16.95 19.04 10.64
C SER A 79 -16.37 19.41 9.27
N LEU A 80 -16.42 20.70 8.92
CA LEU A 80 -15.84 21.18 7.65
C LEU A 80 -14.33 20.95 7.59
N THR A 81 -13.62 21.24 8.68
CA THR A 81 -12.17 20.98 8.76
C THR A 81 -11.87 19.50 8.55
N MET A 82 -12.61 18.60 9.18
CA MET A 82 -12.43 17.15 9.00
C MET A 82 -12.68 16.73 7.54
N VAL A 83 -13.74 17.24 6.92
CA VAL A 83 -14.06 16.93 5.52
C VAL A 83 -12.98 17.46 4.57
N VAL A 84 -12.52 18.71 4.76
CA VAL A 84 -11.45 19.29 3.95
C VAL A 84 -10.15 18.48 4.10
N VAL A 85 -9.77 18.11 5.32
CA VAL A 85 -8.59 17.27 5.57
C VAL A 85 -8.74 15.91 4.87
N LEU A 86 -9.91 15.27 4.96
CA LEU A 86 -10.17 14.00 4.29
C LEU A 86 -10.05 14.13 2.77
N VAL A 87 -10.61 15.18 2.17
CA VAL A 87 -10.51 15.45 0.72
C VAL A 87 -9.04 15.62 0.30
N LEU A 88 -8.27 16.42 1.05
CA LEU A 88 -6.84 16.64 0.74
C LEU A 88 -6.01 15.35 0.87
N LEU A 89 -6.24 14.57 1.93
CA LEU A 89 -5.57 13.29 2.12
C LEU A 89 -5.99 12.25 1.07
N SER A 90 -7.26 12.28 0.65
CA SER A 90 -7.78 11.39 -0.39
C SER A 90 -7.15 11.68 -1.74
N ARG A 91 -7.03 12.97 -2.12
CA ARG A 91 -6.33 13.39 -3.34
C ARG A 91 -4.85 13.00 -3.29
N LEU A 92 -4.16 13.30 -2.18
CA LEU A 92 -2.76 12.90 -2.01
C LEU A 92 -2.58 11.38 -2.16
N LYS A 93 -3.49 10.58 -1.60
CA LYS A 93 -3.45 9.13 -1.74
C LYS A 93 -3.72 8.70 -3.18
N HIS A 94 -4.68 9.34 -3.86
CA HIS A 94 -4.99 9.04 -5.25
C HIS A 94 -3.80 9.34 -6.17
N ASP A 95 -3.12 10.47 -5.98
CA ASP A 95 -1.92 10.84 -6.75
C ASP A 95 -0.78 9.80 -6.60
N VAL A 96 -0.73 9.12 -5.46
CA VAL A 96 0.37 8.18 -5.13
C VAL A 96 0.03 6.73 -5.50
N VAL A 97 -1.18 6.27 -5.19
CA VAL A 97 -1.57 4.85 -5.33
C VAL A 97 -2.81 4.63 -6.19
N GLN A 98 -3.25 5.67 -6.91
CA GLN A 98 -4.40 5.64 -7.82
C GLN A 98 -5.71 5.17 -7.15
N MET A 99 -5.84 5.44 -5.85
CA MET A 99 -7.04 5.09 -5.06
C MET A 99 -7.35 6.18 -4.05
N THR A 100 -8.63 6.55 -3.96
CA THR A 100 -9.11 7.49 -2.93
C THR A 100 -9.07 6.88 -1.52
N ALA A 101 -9.09 7.74 -0.50
CA ALA A 101 -9.10 7.29 0.89
C ALA A 101 -10.39 6.53 1.22
N ASN A 102 -10.26 5.45 1.99
CA ASN A 102 -11.35 4.66 2.52
C ASN A 102 -11.30 4.56 4.05
N PHE A 103 -12.35 4.07 4.67
CA PHE A 103 -12.46 4.01 6.13
C PHE A 103 -11.34 3.19 6.79
N ILE A 104 -10.89 2.13 6.11
CA ILE A 104 -9.87 1.22 6.65
C ILE A 104 -8.52 1.95 6.75
N ASP A 105 -8.29 3.02 5.97
CA ASP A 105 -7.04 3.80 6.04
C ASP A 105 -6.81 4.42 7.42
N LEU A 106 -7.83 4.54 8.27
CA LEU A 106 -7.65 4.92 9.67
C LEU A 106 -6.72 3.95 10.43
N MET A 107 -6.59 2.72 9.98
CA MET A 107 -5.65 1.73 10.53
C MET A 107 -4.18 2.05 10.20
N MET A 108 -3.92 2.93 9.20
CA MET A 108 -2.56 3.33 8.81
C MET A 108 -2.00 4.48 9.65
N ILE A 109 -2.84 5.18 10.40
CA ILE A 109 -2.43 6.37 11.14
C ILE A 109 -1.62 5.94 12.37
N ASP A 110 -0.32 5.79 12.15
CA ASP A 110 0.66 5.57 13.21
C ASP A 110 1.89 6.49 13.03
N ARG A 111 2.77 6.48 14.03
CA ARG A 111 3.95 7.35 14.06
C ARG A 111 4.90 7.10 12.88
N ASP A 112 5.11 5.84 12.52
CA ASP A 112 6.08 5.47 11.51
C ASP A 112 5.56 5.78 10.10
N THR A 113 4.25 5.60 9.86
CA THR A 113 3.59 6.04 8.62
C THR A 113 3.68 7.56 8.45
N VAL A 114 3.42 8.33 9.50
CA VAL A 114 3.54 9.81 9.45
C VAL A 114 5.00 10.22 9.20
N ALA A 115 5.96 9.57 9.85
CA ALA A 115 7.39 9.85 9.63
C ALA A 115 7.80 9.52 8.19
N PHE A 116 7.33 8.41 7.63
CA PHE A 116 7.57 8.02 6.24
C PHE A 116 7.00 9.06 5.27
N LEU A 117 5.74 9.48 5.45
CA LEU A 117 5.12 10.51 4.61
C LEU A 117 5.89 11.83 4.63
N PHE A 118 6.41 12.25 5.78
CA PHE A 118 7.24 13.46 5.89
C PHE A 118 8.62 13.31 5.25
N THR A 119 9.12 12.09 5.09
CA THR A 119 10.37 11.81 4.38
C THR A 119 10.15 11.91 2.87
N ILE A 120 9.08 11.30 2.36
CA ILE A 120 8.75 11.31 0.92
C ILE A 120 8.21 12.67 0.46
N PHE A 121 7.42 13.35 1.31
CA PHE A 121 6.81 14.65 1.04
C PHE A 121 7.26 15.72 2.06
N PRO A 122 8.48 16.28 1.97
CA PRO A 122 9.01 17.22 2.98
C PRO A 122 8.13 18.46 3.18
N ASN A 123 7.47 18.94 2.11
CA ASN A 123 6.58 20.11 2.16
C ASN A 123 5.29 19.84 2.96
N LEU A 124 4.86 18.58 3.07
CA LEU A 124 3.65 18.21 3.81
C LEU A 124 3.71 18.64 5.28
N ARG A 125 4.89 18.54 5.91
CA ARG A 125 5.11 18.98 7.30
C ARG A 125 4.79 20.45 7.49
N TRP A 126 5.26 21.31 6.58
CA TRP A 126 5.01 22.75 6.66
C TRP A 126 3.55 23.11 6.36
N SER A 127 2.92 22.40 5.45
CA SER A 127 1.49 22.54 5.17
C SER A 127 0.63 22.19 6.39
N VAL A 128 0.95 21.13 7.11
CA VAL A 128 0.26 20.74 8.35
C VAL A 128 0.45 21.78 9.46
N ILE A 129 1.67 22.29 9.64
CA ILE A 129 1.95 23.37 10.61
C ILE A 129 1.16 24.63 10.25
N GLY A 130 1.20 25.07 8.99
CA GLY A 130 0.48 26.25 8.51
C GLY A 130 -1.04 26.12 8.69
N ALA A 131 -1.60 24.98 8.33
CA ALA A 131 -3.02 24.69 8.54
C ALA A 131 -3.40 24.76 10.04
N GLY A 132 -2.58 24.20 10.93
CA GLY A 132 -2.77 24.28 12.37
C GLY A 132 -2.76 25.70 12.91
N LEU A 133 -1.80 26.54 12.46
CA LEU A 133 -1.68 27.93 12.85
C LEU A 133 -2.90 28.79 12.44
N VAL A 134 -3.60 28.43 11.38
CA VAL A 134 -4.82 29.12 10.95
C VAL A 134 -6.07 28.53 11.65
N THR A 135 -6.17 27.21 11.67
CA THR A 135 -7.39 26.53 12.14
C THR A 135 -7.59 26.68 13.65
N LEU A 136 -6.53 26.56 14.46
CA LEU A 136 -6.67 26.60 15.92
C LEU A 136 -7.15 27.97 16.44
N PRO A 137 -6.61 29.13 16.01
CA PRO A 137 -7.15 30.44 16.38
C PRO A 137 -8.59 30.65 15.91
N LEU A 138 -8.93 30.17 14.69
CA LEU A 138 -10.30 30.25 14.18
C LEU A 138 -11.28 29.45 15.05
N MET A 139 -10.94 28.21 15.43
CA MET A 139 -11.77 27.40 16.31
C MET A 139 -11.93 28.05 17.69
N TYR A 140 -10.86 28.63 18.24
CA TYR A 140 -10.92 29.38 19.48
C TYR A 140 -11.83 30.59 19.39
N ALA A 141 -11.73 31.39 18.32
CA ALA A 141 -12.62 32.53 18.08
C ALA A 141 -14.09 32.09 17.97
N LEU A 142 -14.38 31.01 17.20
CA LEU A 142 -15.72 30.46 17.08
C LEU A 142 -16.27 29.95 18.43
N TRP A 143 -15.41 29.37 19.27
CA TRP A 143 -15.83 28.98 20.63
C TRP A 143 -16.37 30.17 21.42
N TRP A 144 -15.79 31.34 21.30
CA TRP A 144 -16.23 32.55 21.98
C TRP A 144 -17.44 33.20 21.29
N LEU A 145 -17.52 33.20 19.99
CA LEU A 145 -18.53 33.86 19.18
C LEU A 145 -19.86 33.08 19.12
N ASP A 146 -19.85 31.77 19.37
CA ASP A 146 -21.03 30.90 19.27
C ASP A 146 -21.85 30.93 20.56
N PRO A 147 -22.97 31.71 20.64
CA PRO A 147 -23.82 31.82 21.83
C PRO A 147 -24.85 30.71 21.93
N PHE A 148 -25.05 29.97 20.83
CA PHE A 148 -26.12 28.99 20.73
C PHE A 148 -25.83 27.76 21.58
N ARG A 149 -26.87 27.15 22.15
CA ARG A 149 -26.80 25.93 22.95
C ARG A 149 -27.87 24.96 22.50
N VAL A 150 -27.44 23.87 21.83
CA VAL A 150 -28.35 22.81 21.38
C VAL A 150 -28.42 21.70 22.43
N ARG A 151 -29.59 21.10 22.59
CA ARG A 151 -29.79 19.95 23.48
C ARG A 151 -29.10 18.72 22.92
N ARG A 152 -28.44 17.92 23.78
CA ARG A 152 -27.66 16.74 23.36
C ARG A 152 -28.52 15.62 22.79
N LEU A 153 -29.67 15.33 23.40
CA LEU A 153 -30.54 14.22 23.00
C LEU A 153 -31.09 14.36 21.57
N PRO A 154 -31.64 15.49 21.11
CA PRO A 154 -32.03 15.65 19.72
C PRO A 154 -30.82 15.51 18.75
N ALA A 155 -29.66 16.07 19.11
CA ALA A 155 -28.47 15.95 18.28
C ALA A 155 -28.00 14.48 18.14
N LEU A 156 -28.00 13.73 19.25
CA LEU A 156 -27.66 12.30 19.23
C LEU A 156 -28.68 11.49 18.40
N ALA A 157 -29.98 11.77 18.58
CA ALA A 157 -31.03 11.12 17.79
C ALA A 157 -30.88 11.40 16.28
N SER A 158 -30.58 12.66 15.91
CA SER A 158 -30.34 13.04 14.52
C SER A 158 -29.08 12.37 13.96
N MET A 159 -28.00 12.28 14.74
CA MET A 159 -26.77 11.55 14.35
C MET A 159 -27.09 10.07 14.07
N LEU A 160 -27.80 9.40 14.98
CA LEU A 160 -28.19 8.01 14.82
C LEU A 160 -29.14 7.78 13.63
N ALA A 161 -30.05 8.72 13.37
CA ALA A 161 -30.91 8.67 12.19
C ALA A 161 -30.12 8.79 10.88
N CYS A 162 -29.16 9.73 10.81
CA CYS A 162 -28.26 9.84 9.66
C CYS A 162 -27.41 8.58 9.48
N LEU A 163 -26.89 8.02 10.57
CA LEU A 163 -26.10 6.78 10.53
C LEU A 163 -26.95 5.60 10.04
N ALA A 164 -28.15 5.41 10.57
CA ALA A 164 -29.06 4.35 10.15
C ALA A 164 -29.46 4.49 8.68
N ALA A 165 -29.72 5.71 8.21
CA ALA A 165 -30.01 5.99 6.81
C ALA A 165 -28.82 5.69 5.90
N LEU A 166 -27.59 6.08 6.30
CA LEU A 166 -26.39 5.79 5.55
C LEU A 166 -26.10 4.28 5.47
N VAL A 167 -26.24 3.57 6.59
CA VAL A 167 -26.09 2.10 6.64
C VAL A 167 -27.12 1.43 5.72
N GLY A 168 -28.40 1.79 5.88
CA GLY A 168 -29.46 1.23 5.04
C GLY A 168 -29.23 1.50 3.54
N TYR A 169 -28.87 2.74 3.18
CA TYR A 169 -28.56 3.09 1.81
C TYR A 169 -27.35 2.31 1.27
N SER A 170 -26.26 2.21 2.04
CA SER A 170 -25.02 1.53 1.61
C SER A 170 -25.20 0.02 1.43
N LEU A 171 -26.01 -0.63 2.28
CA LEU A 171 -26.31 -2.06 2.17
C LEU A 171 -27.26 -2.37 0.99
N TYR A 172 -28.20 -1.45 0.70
CA TYR A 172 -29.13 -1.61 -0.40
C TYR A 172 -28.53 -1.26 -1.77
N HIS A 173 -27.57 -0.33 -1.81
CA HIS A 173 -26.84 0.11 -3.00
C HIS A 173 -25.33 -0.03 -2.73
N PRO A 174 -24.76 -1.24 -2.74
CA PRO A 174 -23.33 -1.43 -2.52
C PRO A 174 -22.50 -0.70 -3.58
N ASP A 175 -21.38 -0.12 -3.18
CA ASP A 175 -20.44 0.49 -4.12
C ASP A 175 -19.65 -0.60 -4.85
N GLU A 176 -19.44 -0.40 -6.13
CA GLU A 176 -18.53 -1.22 -6.94
C GLU A 176 -17.07 -0.88 -6.57
N ALA A 177 -16.24 -1.90 -6.40
CA ALA A 177 -14.87 -1.75 -5.91
C ALA A 177 -14.02 -0.83 -6.81
N TRP A 178 -14.20 -0.93 -8.15
CA TRP A 178 -13.49 -0.10 -9.13
C TRP A 178 -13.76 1.41 -8.99
N ARG A 179 -14.87 1.81 -8.37
CA ARG A 179 -15.11 3.24 -8.08
C ARG A 179 -14.09 3.85 -7.12
N GLY A 180 -13.37 3.04 -6.35
CA GLY A 180 -12.26 3.50 -5.50
C GLY A 180 -11.11 4.13 -6.28
N TYR A 181 -10.98 3.82 -7.59
CA TYR A 181 -9.96 4.37 -8.46
C TYR A 181 -10.30 5.74 -9.06
N TYR A 182 -11.55 6.21 -8.97
CA TYR A 182 -11.92 7.56 -9.41
C TYR A 182 -11.48 8.62 -8.40
N ASP A 183 -10.98 9.75 -8.89
CA ASP A 183 -10.61 10.91 -8.09
C ASP A 183 -11.82 11.79 -7.73
N ASP A 184 -12.89 11.18 -7.23
CA ASP A 184 -14.13 11.83 -6.78
C ASP A 184 -14.74 11.14 -5.57
N GLY A 185 -15.88 11.65 -5.08
CA GLY A 185 -16.70 10.98 -4.07
C GLY A 185 -16.00 10.77 -2.72
N TYR A 186 -15.09 11.64 -2.33
CA TYR A 186 -14.18 11.40 -1.21
C TYR A 186 -14.87 11.12 0.12
N LEU A 187 -15.85 11.95 0.51
CA LEU A 187 -16.56 11.77 1.78
C LEU A 187 -17.54 10.61 1.72
N SER A 188 -18.29 10.50 0.63
CA SER A 188 -19.26 9.41 0.42
C SER A 188 -18.58 8.04 0.42
N LYS A 189 -17.51 7.87 -0.36
CA LYS A 189 -16.72 6.63 -0.42
C LYS A 189 -16.14 6.28 0.93
N PHE A 190 -15.55 7.26 1.64
CA PHE A 190 -14.97 7.02 2.96
C PHE A 190 -15.98 6.44 3.95
N PHE A 191 -17.16 7.06 4.08
CA PHE A 191 -18.17 6.58 5.02
C PHE A 191 -18.85 5.29 4.57
N ARG A 192 -19.14 5.15 3.27
CA ARG A 192 -19.76 3.93 2.73
C ARG A 192 -18.81 2.74 2.79
N SER A 193 -17.51 2.94 2.52
CA SER A 193 -16.51 1.87 2.69
C SER A 193 -16.42 1.37 4.13
N GLY A 194 -16.69 2.24 5.12
CA GLY A 194 -16.79 1.84 6.51
C GLY A 194 -17.95 0.87 6.78
N VAL A 195 -19.13 1.16 6.23
CA VAL A 195 -20.29 0.24 6.33
C VAL A 195 -19.97 -1.10 5.70
N SER A 196 -19.41 -1.08 4.50
CA SER A 196 -19.05 -2.30 3.76
C SER A 196 -17.96 -3.09 4.50
N ALA A 197 -16.96 -2.41 5.08
CA ALA A 197 -15.90 -3.07 5.84
C ALA A 197 -16.44 -3.82 7.08
N VAL A 198 -17.36 -3.20 7.81
CA VAL A 198 -18.01 -3.84 8.98
C VAL A 198 -18.86 -5.03 8.52
N SER A 199 -19.60 -4.88 7.42
CA SER A 199 -20.43 -5.96 6.87
C SER A 199 -19.58 -7.17 6.43
N ASP A 200 -18.52 -6.93 5.67
CA ASP A 200 -17.63 -7.98 5.16
C ASP A 200 -16.91 -8.69 6.32
N PHE A 201 -16.43 -7.92 7.30
CA PHE A 201 -15.81 -8.50 8.48
C PHE A 201 -16.76 -9.41 9.28
N ALA A 202 -18.03 -8.99 9.41
CA ALA A 202 -19.03 -9.78 10.11
C ALA A 202 -19.41 -11.07 9.38
N GLN A 203 -19.32 -11.08 8.04
CA GLN A 203 -19.66 -12.23 7.20
C GLN A 203 -18.49 -13.20 6.98
N TYR A 204 -17.29 -12.69 6.73
CA TYR A 204 -16.16 -13.47 6.20
C TYR A 204 -14.90 -13.39 7.08
N GLY A 205 -14.85 -12.52 8.10
CA GLY A 205 -13.62 -12.20 8.81
C GLY A 205 -12.69 -11.31 7.99
N PHE A 206 -11.39 -11.39 8.24
CA PHE A 206 -10.39 -10.63 7.49
C PHE A 206 -9.96 -11.31 6.19
N MET A 207 -10.08 -12.63 6.08
CA MET A 207 -9.54 -13.40 4.97
C MET A 207 -10.56 -14.44 4.46
N GLU A 208 -10.75 -14.45 3.15
CA GLU A 208 -11.58 -15.45 2.48
C GLU A 208 -11.02 -16.87 2.64
N SER A 209 -11.84 -17.79 3.12
CA SER A 209 -11.47 -19.19 3.27
C SER A 209 -12.67 -20.11 3.09
N ALA A 210 -12.52 -21.18 2.29
CA ALA A 210 -13.54 -22.18 2.07
C ALA A 210 -12.93 -23.49 1.56
N ALA A 211 -13.25 -24.62 2.20
CA ALA A 211 -12.93 -25.96 1.72
C ALA A 211 -14.07 -26.90 2.08
N SER A 212 -14.08 -28.12 1.50
CA SER A 212 -15.02 -29.14 1.93
C SER A 212 -14.70 -29.55 3.38
N THR A 213 -15.74 -29.91 4.14
CA THR A 213 -15.63 -30.21 5.59
C THR A 213 -14.69 -31.37 5.91
N ASN A 214 -14.45 -32.27 4.95
CA ASN A 214 -13.60 -33.45 5.12
C ASN A 214 -12.18 -33.27 4.57
N GLU A 215 -11.88 -32.12 3.97
CA GLU A 215 -10.58 -31.88 3.37
C GLU A 215 -9.59 -31.38 4.41
N ARG A 216 -8.40 -31.96 4.45
CA ARG A 216 -7.31 -31.59 5.36
C ARG A 216 -5.99 -31.54 4.61
N LEU A 217 -5.09 -30.69 5.07
CA LEU A 217 -3.71 -30.70 4.61
C LEU A 217 -3.07 -32.04 5.01
N ASN A 218 -2.45 -32.73 4.05
CA ASN A 218 -1.72 -33.95 4.33
C ASN A 218 -0.43 -33.60 5.09
N MET A 219 -0.45 -33.79 6.41
CA MET A 219 0.65 -33.51 7.32
C MET A 219 1.34 -34.82 7.71
N PRO A 220 2.25 -35.37 6.87
CA PRO A 220 3.09 -36.49 7.34
C PRO A 220 3.92 -35.99 8.53
N LEU A 221 4.27 -36.90 9.44
CA LEU A 221 5.26 -36.62 10.48
C LEU A 221 6.54 -36.15 9.77
N VAL A 222 6.81 -34.86 9.86
CA VAL A 222 7.88 -34.21 9.08
C VAL A 222 9.19 -34.55 9.76
N ASP A 223 9.96 -35.44 9.16
CA ASP A 223 11.39 -35.54 9.43
C ASP A 223 12.08 -34.20 9.12
N ALA A 224 13.17 -33.94 9.83
CA ALA A 224 13.99 -32.75 9.57
C ALA A 224 14.30 -32.62 8.07
N CYS A 225 14.29 -31.40 7.57
CA CYS A 225 14.61 -31.13 6.17
C CYS A 225 15.97 -31.71 5.79
N HIS A 226 16.00 -32.68 4.90
CA HIS A 226 17.22 -33.31 4.37
C HIS A 226 17.39 -32.97 2.88
N PRO A 227 17.91 -31.77 2.54
CA PRO A 227 18.17 -31.41 1.15
C PRO A 227 19.23 -32.30 0.54
N ALA A 228 19.04 -32.68 -0.72
CA ALA A 228 20.04 -33.41 -1.49
C ALA A 228 21.17 -32.46 -1.88
N GLY A 229 22.37 -32.66 -1.33
CA GLY A 229 23.58 -31.91 -1.71
C GLY A 229 23.88 -30.66 -0.88
N ARG A 230 24.80 -29.83 -1.39
CA ARG A 230 25.24 -28.58 -0.73
C ARG A 230 24.20 -27.49 -0.90
N ARG A 231 23.68 -26.98 0.20
CA ARG A 231 22.67 -25.90 0.24
C ARG A 231 23.30 -24.57 -0.20
N PRO A 232 22.70 -23.85 -1.17
CA PRO A 232 23.15 -22.50 -1.49
C PRO A 232 22.76 -21.50 -0.41
N ASN A 233 23.49 -20.40 -0.25
CA ASN A 233 22.93 -19.20 0.34
C ASN A 233 21.86 -18.65 -0.60
N ILE A 234 20.74 -18.19 -0.07
CA ILE A 234 19.61 -17.68 -0.86
C ILE A 234 19.51 -16.18 -0.63
N ILE A 235 19.53 -15.42 -1.71
CA ILE A 235 19.33 -13.97 -1.68
C ILE A 235 18.06 -13.66 -2.46
N MET A 236 17.09 -13.04 -1.82
CA MET A 236 15.88 -12.54 -2.46
C MET A 236 15.93 -11.03 -2.51
N VAL A 237 15.80 -10.43 -3.69
CA VAL A 237 15.87 -8.99 -3.92
C VAL A 237 14.48 -8.50 -4.34
N HIS A 238 13.91 -7.64 -3.53
CA HIS A 238 12.69 -6.88 -3.80
C HIS A 238 13.08 -5.59 -4.51
N ASP A 239 12.86 -5.56 -5.82
CA ASP A 239 13.29 -4.49 -6.70
C ASP A 239 12.14 -3.50 -6.90
N GLU A 240 12.24 -2.36 -6.22
CA GLU A 240 11.21 -1.33 -6.09
C GLU A 240 10.75 -0.80 -7.44
N SER A 241 9.42 -0.76 -7.65
CA SER A 241 8.74 -0.18 -8.83
C SER A 241 9.32 -0.65 -10.17
N SER A 242 9.85 -1.88 -10.22
CA SER A 242 10.64 -2.36 -11.36
C SER A 242 9.84 -3.28 -12.28
N PHE A 243 9.68 -2.85 -13.54
CA PHE A 243 9.06 -3.66 -14.60
C PHE A 243 9.74 -3.42 -15.94
N ASP A 244 9.54 -4.32 -16.88
CA ASP A 244 10.05 -4.16 -18.22
C ASP A 244 9.20 -3.18 -19.04
N ILE A 245 9.60 -1.93 -19.07
CA ILE A 245 8.90 -0.85 -19.75
C ILE A 245 8.75 -1.04 -21.26
N ARG A 246 9.50 -2.00 -21.87
CA ARG A 246 9.33 -2.38 -23.30
C ARG A 246 7.92 -2.92 -23.59
N ALA A 247 7.16 -3.32 -22.55
CA ALA A 247 5.74 -3.66 -22.67
C ALA A 247 4.89 -2.48 -23.16
N ALA A 248 5.31 -1.24 -22.93
CA ALA A 248 4.64 -0.03 -23.39
C ALA A 248 5.11 0.37 -24.79
N GLN A 249 4.15 0.57 -25.70
CA GLN A 249 4.47 0.96 -27.08
C GLN A 249 5.01 2.40 -27.14
N GLY A 250 6.03 2.62 -27.99
CA GLY A 250 6.57 3.96 -28.23
C GLY A 250 7.58 4.46 -27.21
N ILE A 251 7.83 3.74 -26.14
CA ILE A 251 8.88 4.09 -25.16
C ILE A 251 10.25 3.69 -25.71
N LYS A 252 11.17 4.65 -25.72
CA LYS A 252 12.56 4.45 -26.13
C LYS A 252 13.37 3.98 -24.93
N VAL A 253 14.13 2.89 -25.07
CA VAL A 253 14.97 2.35 -24.00
C VAL A 253 16.46 2.40 -24.38
N PRO A 254 17.39 2.48 -23.41
CA PRO A 254 18.82 2.42 -23.67
C PRO A 254 19.25 1.06 -24.25
N ALA A 255 20.36 1.03 -24.96
CA ALA A 255 20.96 -0.22 -25.44
C ALA A 255 21.28 -1.13 -24.22
N GLY A 256 20.97 -2.42 -24.35
CA GLY A 256 21.22 -3.40 -23.29
C GLY A 256 20.21 -3.42 -22.14
N TYR A 257 19.19 -2.55 -22.16
CA TYR A 257 18.17 -2.44 -21.11
C TYR A 257 17.55 -3.80 -20.71
N GLY A 258 17.19 -4.64 -21.68
CA GLY A 258 16.56 -5.94 -21.40
C GLY A 258 17.47 -6.95 -20.67
N SER A 259 18.78 -6.72 -20.58
CA SER A 259 19.69 -7.65 -19.90
C SER A 259 19.40 -7.78 -18.40
N HIS A 260 18.86 -6.74 -17.79
CA HIS A 260 18.48 -6.73 -16.36
C HIS A 260 17.38 -7.77 -16.04
N PHE A 261 16.49 -8.05 -16.97
CA PHE A 261 15.33 -8.94 -16.74
C PHE A 261 15.62 -10.42 -17.06
N LYS A 262 16.83 -10.76 -17.50
CA LYS A 262 17.19 -12.12 -17.85
C LYS A 262 17.68 -12.92 -16.65
N SER A 263 17.27 -14.18 -16.60
CA SER A 263 17.77 -15.19 -15.66
C SER A 263 19.08 -15.83 -16.16
N TRP A 264 19.68 -16.67 -15.33
CA TRP A 264 20.91 -17.42 -15.63
C TRP A 264 20.85 -18.24 -16.93
N ASP A 265 19.66 -18.67 -17.33
CA ASP A 265 19.38 -19.46 -18.56
C ASP A 265 19.03 -18.57 -19.77
N GLY A 266 19.17 -17.26 -19.65
CA GLY A 266 18.89 -16.28 -20.68
C GLY A 266 17.41 -15.97 -20.90
N LYS A 267 16.49 -16.61 -20.17
CA LYS A 267 15.06 -16.37 -20.26
C LYS A 267 14.63 -15.11 -19.49
N GLU A 268 13.70 -14.40 -20.05
CA GLU A 268 12.91 -13.38 -19.38
C GLU A 268 11.61 -14.02 -18.86
N ARG A 269 11.23 -13.69 -17.63
CA ARG A 269 10.05 -14.28 -16.97
C ARG A 269 9.17 -13.21 -16.38
N ALA A 270 7.86 -13.42 -16.48
CA ALA A 270 6.84 -12.53 -15.92
C ALA A 270 6.50 -12.91 -14.47
N PHE A 271 6.39 -11.91 -13.65
CA PHE A 271 5.88 -12.00 -12.28
C PHE A 271 4.58 -11.17 -12.21
N LEU A 272 3.50 -11.77 -11.77
CA LEU A 272 2.24 -11.07 -11.58
C LEU A 272 2.15 -10.61 -10.13
N ALA A 273 2.43 -9.34 -9.91
CA ALA A 273 2.24 -8.68 -8.62
C ALA A 273 0.75 -8.53 -8.31
N GLU A 274 0.41 -8.38 -7.02
CA GLU A 274 -0.98 -8.14 -6.62
C GLU A 274 -1.23 -6.67 -6.28
N SER A 275 -0.26 -5.81 -6.54
CA SER A 275 -0.34 -4.35 -6.38
C SER A 275 0.01 -3.63 -7.67
N ASN A 276 -0.50 -2.42 -7.81
CA ASN A 276 -0.17 -1.48 -8.87
C ASN A 276 0.08 -0.11 -8.24
N GLY A 277 1.12 0.58 -8.67
CA GLY A 277 1.39 1.98 -8.35
C GLY A 277 1.84 2.30 -6.92
N GLY A 278 2.05 1.32 -6.01
CA GLY A 278 2.59 1.72 -4.72
C GLY A 278 2.53 0.79 -3.52
N PRO A 279 1.52 -0.06 -3.28
CA PRO A 279 1.51 -0.87 -2.07
C PRO A 279 2.46 -2.08 -2.14
N SER A 280 3.77 -1.83 -2.05
CA SER A 280 4.85 -2.83 -2.11
C SER A 280 4.70 -3.93 -1.07
N TRP A 281 4.05 -3.65 0.07
CA TRP A 281 3.79 -4.64 1.13
C TRP A 281 2.78 -5.74 0.73
N PHE A 282 2.01 -5.58 -0.36
CA PHE A 282 1.21 -6.68 -0.91
C PHE A 282 2.14 -7.76 -1.46
N THR A 283 3.10 -7.35 -2.27
CA THR A 283 4.10 -8.26 -2.84
C THR A 283 5.04 -8.79 -1.76
N GLU A 284 5.43 -7.98 -0.76
CA GLU A 284 6.14 -8.46 0.42
C GLU A 284 5.38 -9.60 1.12
N TYR A 285 4.06 -9.44 1.33
CA TYR A 285 3.22 -10.50 1.88
C TYR A 285 3.20 -11.75 0.99
N ASN A 286 3.00 -11.58 -0.32
CA ASN A 286 2.97 -12.69 -1.27
C ASN A 286 4.27 -13.51 -1.22
N VAL A 287 5.42 -12.86 -1.33
CA VAL A 287 6.72 -13.55 -1.47
C VAL A 287 7.29 -14.07 -0.16
N LEU A 288 6.86 -13.57 0.98
CA LEU A 288 7.29 -14.09 2.28
C LEU A 288 6.32 -15.15 2.81
N ALA A 289 5.01 -14.90 2.81
CA ALA A 289 4.01 -15.85 3.30
C ALA A 289 3.62 -16.93 2.28
N GLY A 290 3.78 -16.68 0.98
CA GLY A 290 3.31 -17.56 -0.09
C GLY A 290 1.78 -17.58 -0.21
N LEU A 291 1.12 -16.47 0.09
CA LEU A 291 -0.34 -16.33 0.09
C LEU A 291 -0.76 -15.08 -0.67
N SER A 292 -2.01 -15.07 -1.13
CA SER A 292 -2.56 -13.93 -1.87
C SER A 292 -3.06 -12.84 -0.92
N SER A 293 -2.60 -11.61 -1.11
CA SER A 293 -3.16 -10.43 -0.45
C SER A 293 -4.61 -10.19 -0.88
N ARG A 294 -4.99 -10.59 -2.09
CA ARG A 294 -6.35 -10.48 -2.63
C ARG A 294 -7.38 -11.27 -1.81
N SER A 295 -6.95 -12.34 -1.11
CA SER A 295 -7.81 -13.09 -0.18
C SER A 295 -8.33 -12.25 0.98
N PHE A 296 -7.78 -11.07 1.21
CA PHE A 296 -8.23 -10.13 2.24
C PHE A 296 -9.26 -9.12 1.71
N GLY A 297 -9.64 -9.20 0.44
CA GLY A 297 -10.60 -8.30 -0.17
C GLY A 297 -10.25 -6.83 0.12
N ARG A 298 -11.20 -6.06 0.67
CA ARG A 298 -10.96 -4.66 1.03
C ARG A 298 -9.93 -4.45 2.15
N PHE A 299 -9.62 -5.49 2.93
CA PHE A 299 -8.61 -5.42 3.99
C PHE A 299 -7.18 -5.66 3.48
N ALA A 300 -6.99 -6.00 2.20
CA ALA A 300 -5.69 -6.28 1.59
C ALA A 300 -4.67 -5.16 1.84
N TYR A 301 -5.12 -3.90 1.89
CA TYR A 301 -4.26 -2.76 2.16
C TYR A 301 -3.52 -2.84 3.51
N PHE A 302 -4.03 -3.64 4.45
CA PHE A 302 -3.45 -3.84 5.78
C PHE A 302 -2.94 -5.26 5.99
N VAL A 303 -2.71 -5.99 4.92
CA VAL A 303 -2.42 -7.43 4.96
C VAL A 303 -1.26 -7.76 5.89
N THR A 304 -0.14 -7.04 5.83
CA THR A 304 1.02 -7.27 6.70
C THR A 304 0.71 -7.00 8.18
N ARG A 305 -0.05 -5.96 8.46
CA ARG A 305 -0.49 -5.63 9.83
C ARG A 305 -1.46 -6.68 10.38
N ILE A 306 -2.43 -7.10 9.57
CA ILE A 306 -3.43 -8.11 9.95
C ILE A 306 -2.78 -9.49 10.10
N ALA A 307 -1.85 -9.85 9.22
CA ALA A 307 -1.15 -11.13 9.23
C ALA A 307 -0.12 -11.28 10.38
N THR A 308 0.34 -10.17 10.97
CA THR A 308 1.30 -10.18 12.07
C THR A 308 0.82 -11.03 13.25
N GLY A 309 1.62 -12.01 13.64
CA GLY A 309 1.31 -12.97 14.71
C GLY A 309 0.21 -13.97 14.39
N ARG A 310 -0.30 -13.99 13.15
CA ARG A 310 -1.42 -14.83 12.72
C ARG A 310 -1.10 -15.78 11.58
N VAL A 311 -0.14 -15.43 10.72
CA VAL A 311 0.26 -16.25 9.57
C VAL A 311 1.64 -16.85 9.85
N GLU A 312 1.65 -18.00 10.53
CA GLU A 312 2.87 -18.75 10.88
C GLU A 312 3.28 -19.70 9.72
N ARG A 313 3.37 -19.15 8.54
CA ARG A 313 3.80 -19.82 7.31
C ARG A 313 4.64 -18.86 6.47
N GLY A 314 5.63 -19.37 5.77
CA GLY A 314 6.39 -18.56 4.83
C GLY A 314 7.74 -19.18 4.45
N LEU A 315 8.35 -18.57 3.43
CA LEU A 315 9.66 -18.97 2.96
C LEU A 315 10.73 -18.95 4.06
N PRO A 316 10.87 -17.87 4.88
CA PRO A 316 11.90 -17.86 5.92
C PRO A 316 11.70 -18.99 6.95
N LEU A 317 10.44 -19.27 7.37
CA LEU A 317 10.15 -20.40 8.29
C LEU A 317 10.51 -21.75 7.67
N ALA A 318 10.17 -21.97 6.39
CA ALA A 318 10.52 -23.21 5.69
C ALA A 318 12.05 -23.38 5.61
N LEU A 319 12.78 -22.32 5.28
CA LEU A 319 14.24 -22.35 5.21
C LEU A 319 14.89 -22.57 6.59
N ARG A 320 14.36 -21.97 7.66
CA ARG A 320 14.83 -22.20 9.05
C ARG A 320 14.70 -23.68 9.45
N ARG A 321 13.60 -24.33 9.09
CA ARG A 321 13.43 -25.79 9.30
C ARG A 321 14.52 -26.58 8.58
N CYS A 322 15.07 -26.05 7.49
CA CYS A 322 16.20 -26.59 6.76
C CYS A 322 17.57 -26.08 7.25
N GLY A 323 17.63 -25.42 8.41
CA GLY A 323 18.86 -24.99 9.08
C GLY A 323 19.46 -23.70 8.55
N TYR A 324 18.71 -22.85 7.85
CA TYR A 324 19.16 -21.52 7.45
C TYR A 324 19.05 -20.52 8.61
N ASP A 325 20.01 -19.61 8.68
CA ASP A 325 19.81 -18.31 9.33
C ASP A 325 19.03 -17.40 8.38
N THR A 326 18.27 -16.45 8.92
CA THR A 326 17.44 -15.57 8.11
C THR A 326 17.61 -14.11 8.51
N MET A 327 17.87 -13.24 7.53
CA MET A 327 17.96 -11.80 7.77
C MET A 327 17.26 -10.99 6.67
N SER A 328 16.85 -9.78 7.03
CA SER A 328 16.24 -8.80 6.14
C SER A 328 16.88 -7.43 6.29
N LEU A 329 17.12 -6.77 5.17
CA LEU A 329 17.54 -5.37 5.06
C LEU A 329 16.37 -4.59 4.46
N TYR A 330 15.83 -3.63 5.23
CA TYR A 330 14.61 -2.92 4.90
C TYR A 330 14.87 -1.41 4.74
N PRO A 331 14.40 -0.75 3.65
CA PRO A 331 14.79 0.62 3.33
C PRO A 331 14.04 1.71 4.12
N ALA A 332 12.95 1.36 4.77
CA ALA A 332 12.13 2.30 5.55
C ALA A 332 12.17 1.99 7.05
N TYR A 333 11.27 2.60 7.83
CA TYR A 333 11.12 2.31 9.27
C TYR A 333 10.39 0.97 9.48
N GLY A 334 10.88 0.16 10.40
CA GLY A 334 10.33 -1.18 10.62
C GLY A 334 8.88 -1.23 11.12
N GLY A 335 8.35 -0.14 11.68
CA GLY A 335 6.93 -0.01 12.04
C GLY A 335 6.02 0.35 10.86
N PHE A 336 6.57 0.88 9.76
CA PHE A 336 5.79 1.19 8.58
C PHE A 336 5.08 -0.08 8.07
N MET A 337 3.75 -0.03 7.93
CA MET A 337 2.89 -1.17 7.57
C MET A 337 3.15 -2.45 8.40
N ALA A 338 3.69 -2.30 9.62
CA ALA A 338 4.08 -3.40 10.51
C ALA A 338 5.15 -4.34 9.92
N ALA A 339 5.99 -3.88 8.99
CA ALA A 339 6.95 -4.69 8.24
C ALA A 339 7.84 -5.56 9.15
N ARG A 340 8.46 -4.99 10.20
CA ARG A 340 9.28 -5.75 11.17
C ARG A 340 8.50 -6.89 11.81
N SER A 341 7.31 -6.60 12.31
CA SER A 341 6.49 -7.58 13.04
C SER A 341 5.99 -8.68 12.12
N PHE A 342 5.60 -8.32 10.89
CA PHE A 342 5.17 -9.27 9.87
C PHE A 342 6.33 -10.17 9.42
N GLN A 343 7.47 -9.60 9.06
CA GLN A 343 8.63 -10.38 8.60
C GLN A 343 9.14 -11.33 9.70
N VAL A 344 9.16 -10.89 10.96
CA VAL A 344 9.48 -11.79 12.10
C VAL A 344 8.47 -12.92 12.21
N THR A 345 7.17 -12.65 12.01
CA THR A 345 6.13 -13.70 11.99
C THR A 345 6.39 -14.75 10.91
N THR A 346 6.87 -14.34 9.72
CA THR A 346 7.21 -15.28 8.64
C THR A 346 8.54 -16.00 8.83
N GLY A 347 9.30 -15.68 9.90
CA GLY A 347 10.52 -16.39 10.27
C GLY A 347 11.82 -15.63 10.04
N ILE A 348 11.81 -14.35 9.75
CA ILE A 348 13.02 -13.51 9.74
C ILE A 348 13.52 -13.35 11.19
N GLU A 349 14.75 -13.78 11.46
CA GLU A 349 15.38 -13.70 12.79
C GLU A 349 16.07 -12.36 13.02
N ARG A 350 16.69 -11.82 11.98
CA ARG A 350 17.40 -10.54 12.05
C ARG A 350 16.83 -9.56 11.05
N PHE A 351 15.95 -8.69 11.51
CA PHE A 351 15.38 -7.60 10.72
C PHE A 351 16.14 -6.29 10.98
N LEU A 352 16.68 -5.68 9.93
CA LEU A 352 17.46 -4.45 9.99
C LEU A 352 16.75 -3.39 9.13
N ASP A 353 16.20 -2.35 9.75
CA ASP A 353 15.57 -1.24 9.07
C ASP A 353 16.55 -0.13 8.69
N SER A 354 16.06 0.94 8.07
CA SER A 354 16.87 2.08 7.63
C SER A 354 17.73 2.64 8.77
N LYS A 355 17.18 2.72 9.98
CA LYS A 355 17.89 3.21 11.17
C LYS A 355 18.99 2.24 11.61
N ASP A 356 18.69 0.94 11.69
CA ASP A 356 19.65 -0.09 12.06
C ASP A 356 20.81 -0.16 11.06
N LEU A 357 20.52 0.09 9.77
CA LEU A 357 21.50 0.13 8.68
C LEU A 357 22.31 1.43 8.65
N GLY A 358 21.85 2.48 9.33
CA GLY A 358 22.47 3.80 9.33
C GLY A 358 22.23 4.59 8.04
N ALA A 359 21.10 4.34 7.38
CA ALA A 359 20.64 5.15 6.26
C ALA A 359 20.26 6.56 6.74
N LYS A 360 20.57 7.57 5.94
CA LYS A 360 20.28 8.99 6.27
C LYS A 360 19.08 9.52 5.53
N ASP A 361 18.81 8.96 4.36
CA ASP A 361 17.76 9.35 3.42
C ASP A 361 17.40 8.13 2.55
N VAL A 362 16.71 8.33 1.44
CA VAL A 362 16.57 7.29 0.42
C VAL A 362 17.95 6.98 -0.14
N GLU A 363 18.43 5.77 0.11
CA GLU A 363 19.78 5.35 -0.28
C GLU A 363 19.75 4.60 -1.62
N PRO A 364 20.84 4.65 -2.43
CA PRO A 364 20.96 3.85 -3.64
C PRO A 364 21.06 2.35 -3.32
N ASP A 365 20.75 1.50 -4.27
CA ASP A 365 20.75 0.04 -4.09
C ASP A 365 22.13 -0.49 -3.65
N SER A 366 23.22 0.13 -4.12
CA SER A 366 24.58 -0.20 -3.71
C SER A 366 24.77 -0.13 -2.18
N PHE A 367 24.08 0.79 -1.49
CA PHE A 367 24.13 0.88 -0.04
C PHE A 367 23.64 -0.43 0.61
N PHE A 368 22.50 -0.95 0.18
CA PHE A 368 21.94 -2.20 0.69
C PHE A 368 22.77 -3.40 0.30
N TYR A 369 23.27 -3.44 -0.92
CA TYR A 369 24.17 -4.50 -1.38
C TYR A 369 25.49 -4.56 -0.61
N ASP A 370 26.11 -3.42 -0.33
CA ASP A 370 27.35 -3.35 0.46
C ASP A 370 27.10 -3.76 1.93
N LYS A 371 25.98 -3.33 2.51
CA LYS A 371 25.57 -3.79 3.84
C LYS A 371 25.33 -5.29 3.88
N ALA A 372 24.63 -5.84 2.87
CA ALA A 372 24.40 -7.28 2.76
C ALA A 372 25.71 -8.06 2.66
N LEU A 373 26.63 -7.65 1.77
CA LEU A 373 27.96 -8.26 1.65
C LEU A 373 28.72 -8.25 2.98
N ARG A 374 28.70 -7.13 3.71
CA ARG A 374 29.35 -7.03 5.01
C ARG A 374 28.73 -8.00 6.02
N LEU A 375 27.41 -7.97 6.18
CA LEU A 375 26.67 -8.77 7.16
C LEU A 375 26.77 -10.28 6.87
N MET A 376 26.75 -10.66 5.60
CA MET A 376 26.98 -12.05 5.18
C MET A 376 28.39 -12.54 5.58
N GLY A 377 29.39 -11.66 5.60
CA GLY A 377 30.74 -12.00 6.08
C GLY A 377 30.84 -12.19 7.61
N GLU A 378 29.87 -11.68 8.37
CA GLU A 378 29.80 -11.79 9.83
C GLU A 378 28.99 -13.01 10.31
N ARG A 379 28.41 -13.79 9.40
CA ARG A 379 27.54 -14.93 9.74
C ARG A 379 28.29 -16.11 10.39
N THR A 380 27.55 -17.04 10.98
CA THR A 380 28.09 -18.30 11.46
C THR A 380 28.69 -19.10 10.30
N PRO A 381 29.95 -19.51 10.39
CA PRO A 381 30.59 -20.31 9.35
C PRO A 381 29.81 -21.61 9.05
N ASN A 382 29.78 -22.00 7.76
CA ASN A 382 29.14 -23.23 7.28
C ASN A 382 27.62 -23.35 7.48
N LYS A 383 26.95 -22.30 7.98
CA LYS A 383 25.50 -22.25 8.07
C LYS A 383 24.94 -21.49 6.85
N PRO A 384 24.00 -22.08 6.08
CA PRO A 384 23.43 -21.37 4.95
C PRO A 384 22.58 -20.20 5.43
N LEU A 385 22.54 -19.13 4.65
CA LEU A 385 21.86 -17.89 5.00
C LEU A 385 20.80 -17.56 3.96
N PHE A 386 19.62 -17.17 4.42
CA PHE A 386 18.62 -16.47 3.63
C PHE A 386 18.74 -14.97 3.91
N THR A 387 18.88 -14.18 2.84
CA THR A 387 18.95 -12.72 2.93
C THR A 387 17.85 -12.12 2.06
N PHE A 388 16.93 -11.39 2.68
CA PHE A 388 15.94 -10.57 1.98
C PHE A 388 16.46 -9.14 1.89
N ILE A 389 16.70 -8.65 0.67
CA ILE A 389 17.18 -7.29 0.40
C ILE A 389 16.02 -6.53 -0.25
N TYR A 390 15.50 -5.56 0.47
CA TYR A 390 14.45 -4.68 -0.02
C TYR A 390 15.11 -3.37 -0.48
N LEU A 391 14.94 -3.01 -1.75
CA LEU A 391 15.51 -1.82 -2.37
C LEU A 391 14.51 -0.67 -2.35
N GLY A 392 14.97 0.55 -2.59
CA GLY A 392 14.11 1.73 -2.56
C GLY A 392 14.53 2.84 -3.53
N ALA A 393 15.64 2.66 -4.27
CA ALA A 393 16.17 3.74 -5.12
C ALA A 393 15.26 4.14 -6.29
N ASN A 394 14.44 3.20 -6.77
CA ASN A 394 13.51 3.45 -7.88
C ASN A 394 12.10 3.87 -7.42
N HIS A 395 11.93 4.19 -6.13
CA HIS A 395 10.67 4.73 -5.59
C HIS A 395 10.38 6.13 -6.16
N PHE A 396 9.08 6.45 -6.42
CA PHE A 396 8.69 7.80 -6.84
C PHE A 396 9.16 8.88 -5.82
N PRO A 397 9.18 10.18 -6.18
CA PRO A 397 8.80 10.80 -7.44
C PRO A 397 9.92 10.75 -8.51
N TRP A 398 9.54 10.67 -9.79
CA TRP A 398 10.51 10.69 -10.90
C TRP A 398 10.63 12.05 -11.59
N GLU A 399 9.97 13.08 -11.10
CA GLU A 399 10.10 14.48 -11.53
C GLU A 399 11.42 15.09 -11.06
N THR A 400 12.05 14.52 -10.05
CA THR A 400 13.32 14.97 -9.49
C THR A 400 14.42 13.95 -9.74
N ARG A 401 15.61 14.44 -10.11
CA ARG A 401 16.77 13.59 -10.36
C ARG A 401 17.32 13.02 -9.05
N PHE A 402 17.14 11.73 -8.84
CA PHE A 402 17.68 11.02 -7.69
C PHE A 402 19.19 10.82 -7.83
N ARG A 403 19.98 11.16 -6.81
CA ARG A 403 21.44 10.97 -6.77
C ARG A 403 22.10 11.37 -8.09
N PRO A 404 22.13 12.67 -8.42
CA PRO A 404 22.70 13.15 -9.69
C PRO A 404 24.20 12.87 -9.85
N ASP A 405 24.89 12.56 -8.73
CA ASP A 405 26.29 12.12 -8.67
C ASP A 405 26.50 10.71 -9.24
N LEU A 406 25.45 9.88 -9.24
CA LEU A 406 25.48 8.54 -9.82
C LEU A 406 25.03 8.58 -11.30
N LEU A 407 25.74 7.89 -12.17
CA LEU A 407 25.55 7.92 -13.63
C LEU A 407 25.53 9.35 -14.20
N PRO A 408 26.53 10.21 -13.93
CA PRO A 408 26.52 11.61 -14.36
C PRO A 408 26.48 11.78 -15.89
N ASN A 409 27.02 10.81 -16.62
CA ASN A 409 27.11 10.82 -18.09
C ASN A 409 25.94 10.06 -18.76
N TRP A 410 24.93 9.64 -18.02
CA TRP A 410 23.78 8.95 -18.60
C TRP A 410 23.02 9.84 -19.59
N ARG A 411 22.72 9.28 -20.76
CA ARG A 411 22.02 9.97 -21.83
C ARG A 411 20.58 9.50 -21.88
N ALA A 412 19.66 10.46 -21.74
CA ALA A 412 18.23 10.22 -21.83
C ALA A 412 17.85 9.72 -23.24
N PRO A 413 17.03 8.68 -23.37
CA PRO A 413 16.53 8.20 -24.67
C PRO A 413 15.62 9.20 -25.39
N GLY A 414 15.06 10.19 -24.67
CA GLY A 414 14.20 11.23 -25.23
C GLY A 414 12.71 10.89 -25.13
N ASN A 415 12.29 10.34 -24.00
CA ASN A 415 10.91 10.24 -23.55
C ASN A 415 10.51 11.50 -22.75
N VAL A 416 9.36 11.49 -22.09
CA VAL A 416 9.03 12.52 -21.10
C VAL A 416 9.99 12.43 -19.91
N PRO A 417 10.29 13.56 -19.21
CA PRO A 417 11.35 13.62 -18.21
C PRO A 417 11.23 12.58 -17.08
N SER A 418 10.03 12.29 -16.58
CA SER A 418 9.79 11.30 -15.53
C SER A 418 10.12 9.87 -16.00
N ILE A 419 9.77 9.51 -17.22
CA ILE A 419 10.12 8.19 -17.81
C ILE A 419 11.63 8.08 -18.04
N ASP A 420 12.27 9.15 -18.51
CA ASP A 420 13.72 9.14 -18.70
C ASP A 420 14.46 9.05 -17.35
N GLU A 421 13.97 9.67 -16.27
CA GLU A 421 14.52 9.49 -14.93
C GLU A 421 14.28 8.08 -14.39
N TYR A 422 13.09 7.50 -14.59
CA TYR A 422 12.81 6.11 -14.26
C TYR A 422 13.80 5.14 -14.93
N LEU A 423 14.02 5.29 -16.24
CA LEU A 423 14.98 4.50 -16.99
C LEU A 423 16.43 4.68 -16.50
N ARG A 424 16.79 5.89 -16.08
CA ARG A 424 18.10 6.16 -15.49
C ARG A 424 18.29 5.42 -14.16
N ARG A 425 17.26 5.44 -13.30
CA ARG A 425 17.32 4.71 -12.03
C ARG A 425 17.38 3.21 -12.24
N GLN A 426 16.64 2.66 -13.20
CA GLN A 426 16.77 1.24 -13.57
C GLN A 426 18.17 0.90 -14.12
N ALA A 427 18.77 1.77 -14.93
CA ALA A 427 20.14 1.58 -15.40
C ALA A 427 21.15 1.61 -14.24
N MET A 428 20.94 2.50 -13.26
CA MET A 428 21.74 2.57 -12.03
C MET A 428 21.59 1.29 -11.19
N SER A 429 20.35 0.81 -11.00
CA SER A 429 20.04 -0.43 -10.29
C SER A 429 20.73 -1.64 -10.97
N ALA A 430 20.66 -1.73 -12.28
CA ALA A 430 21.31 -2.80 -13.05
C ALA A 430 22.85 -2.79 -12.90
N GLU A 431 23.48 -1.61 -12.94
CA GLU A 431 24.93 -1.46 -12.72
C GLU A 431 25.32 -1.88 -11.31
N GLN A 432 24.57 -1.40 -10.30
CA GLN A 432 24.85 -1.71 -8.89
C GLN A 432 24.61 -3.19 -8.57
N TYR A 433 23.60 -3.80 -9.17
CA TYR A 433 23.39 -5.25 -9.06
C TYR A 433 24.55 -6.07 -9.67
N ASN A 434 25.05 -5.70 -10.84
CA ASN A 434 26.20 -6.36 -11.45
C ASN A 434 27.46 -6.23 -10.57
N ALA A 435 27.66 -5.06 -9.95
CA ALA A 435 28.74 -4.87 -8.98
C ALA A 435 28.56 -5.75 -7.74
N PHE A 436 27.33 -5.92 -7.25
CA PHE A 436 27.01 -6.82 -6.15
C PHE A 436 27.35 -8.28 -6.49
N LEU A 437 26.99 -8.78 -7.67
CA LEU A 437 27.34 -10.13 -8.12
C LEU A 437 28.86 -10.34 -8.19
N ALA A 438 29.59 -9.34 -8.69
CA ALA A 438 31.06 -9.37 -8.69
C ALA A 438 31.62 -9.37 -7.26
N GLY A 439 31.02 -8.60 -6.36
CA GLY A 439 31.31 -8.55 -4.92
C GLY A 439 31.13 -9.90 -4.23
N LEU A 440 30.03 -10.61 -4.52
CA LEU A 440 29.77 -11.97 -4.01
C LEU A 440 30.88 -12.94 -4.43
N LYS A 441 31.21 -12.98 -5.72
CA LYS A 441 32.28 -13.85 -6.28
C LYS A 441 33.63 -13.58 -5.63
N LYS A 442 33.97 -12.30 -5.42
CA LYS A 442 35.25 -11.89 -4.84
C LYS A 442 35.34 -12.18 -3.34
N LYS A 443 34.26 -11.89 -2.59
CA LYS A 443 34.26 -11.99 -1.12
C LYS A 443 34.03 -13.40 -0.60
N PHE A 444 33.30 -14.22 -1.34
CA PHE A 444 32.92 -15.59 -0.96
C PHE A 444 33.32 -16.60 -2.06
N PRO A 445 34.61 -16.79 -2.29
CA PRO A 445 35.07 -17.65 -3.36
C PRO A 445 34.63 -19.11 -3.12
N GLY A 446 34.01 -19.72 -4.13
CA GLY A 446 33.53 -21.11 -4.07
C GLY A 446 32.27 -21.34 -3.24
N GLU A 447 31.71 -20.33 -2.60
CA GLU A 447 30.42 -20.47 -1.92
C GLU A 447 29.25 -20.44 -2.92
N PRO A 448 28.25 -21.33 -2.77
CA PRO A 448 27.10 -21.35 -3.64
C PRO A 448 26.06 -20.30 -3.23
N PHE A 449 25.54 -19.54 -4.20
CA PHE A 449 24.45 -18.59 -4.03
C PHE A 449 23.40 -18.80 -5.11
N LEU A 450 22.13 -18.80 -4.68
CA LEU A 450 20.96 -18.61 -5.52
C LEU A 450 20.44 -17.19 -5.25
N ILE A 451 20.30 -16.39 -6.30
CA ILE A 451 19.78 -15.02 -6.19
C ILE A 451 18.49 -14.94 -7.00
N VAL A 452 17.41 -14.49 -6.36
CA VAL A 452 16.13 -14.28 -7.03
C VAL A 452 15.72 -12.82 -6.88
N ARG A 453 15.56 -12.14 -8.02
CA ARG A 453 15.09 -10.75 -8.08
C ARG A 453 13.69 -10.72 -8.67
N TYR A 454 12.88 -9.77 -8.25
CA TYR A 454 11.55 -9.54 -8.81
C TYR A 454 11.16 -8.08 -8.64
N GLY A 455 10.40 -7.54 -9.59
CA GLY A 455 9.77 -6.24 -9.44
C GLY A 455 8.51 -6.36 -8.59
N ASP A 456 8.36 -5.51 -7.60
CA ASP A 456 7.27 -5.59 -6.62
C ASP A 456 5.94 -5.10 -7.16
N HIS A 457 5.93 -4.08 -7.99
CA HIS A 457 4.80 -3.56 -8.75
C HIS A 457 5.27 -2.69 -9.91
N GLN A 458 4.34 -2.31 -10.78
CA GLN A 458 4.58 -1.27 -11.78
C GLN A 458 4.50 0.11 -11.13
N PRO A 459 5.24 1.13 -11.63
CA PRO A 459 5.09 2.51 -11.17
C PRO A 459 3.70 3.08 -11.50
N GLU A 460 3.25 4.11 -10.76
CA GLU A 460 1.92 4.69 -10.93
C GLU A 460 1.66 5.27 -12.32
N PHE A 461 2.69 5.68 -13.06
CA PHE A 461 2.53 6.15 -14.44
C PHE A 461 2.33 5.02 -15.47
N ALA A 462 2.60 3.77 -15.10
CA ALA A 462 2.59 2.63 -16.03
C ALA A 462 1.24 2.43 -16.73
N PRO A 463 0.08 2.53 -16.06
CA PRO A 463 -1.21 2.43 -16.75
C PRO A 463 -1.36 3.45 -17.89
N GLY A 464 -0.91 4.68 -17.70
CA GLY A 464 -0.99 5.73 -18.73
C GLY A 464 -0.16 5.46 -19.98
N ILE A 465 0.96 4.73 -19.86
CA ILE A 465 1.80 4.36 -21.02
C ILE A 465 1.46 2.98 -21.60
N LEU A 466 0.89 2.07 -20.80
CA LEU A 466 0.47 0.74 -21.25
C LEU A 466 -0.88 0.77 -21.96
N GLU A 467 -1.76 1.64 -21.53
CA GLU A 467 -3.15 1.80 -22.02
C GLU A 467 -3.46 3.28 -22.32
N PRO A 468 -2.72 3.91 -23.23
CA PRO A 468 -2.90 5.33 -23.52
C PRO A 468 -4.30 5.60 -24.06
N GLY A 469 -4.99 6.59 -23.47
CA GLY A 469 -6.32 7.00 -23.89
C GLY A 469 -7.48 6.30 -23.18
N LEU A 470 -7.24 5.41 -22.21
CA LEU A 470 -8.31 4.98 -21.31
C LEU A 470 -8.74 6.12 -20.40
N ASP A 471 -10.06 6.26 -20.24
CA ASP A 471 -10.60 7.09 -19.17
C ASP A 471 -10.41 6.41 -17.80
N GLU A 472 -10.52 7.21 -16.74
CA GLU A 472 -10.31 6.77 -15.36
C GLU A 472 -11.22 5.59 -14.95
N GLY A 473 -12.47 5.57 -15.44
CA GLY A 473 -13.40 4.49 -15.15
C GLY A 473 -13.09 3.19 -15.87
N ALA A 474 -12.67 3.27 -17.11
CA ALA A 474 -12.25 2.09 -17.87
C ALA A 474 -10.95 1.52 -17.28
N LEU A 475 -10.02 2.39 -16.85
CA LEU A 475 -8.82 1.98 -16.14
C LEU A 475 -9.15 1.33 -14.79
N GLY A 476 -10.02 1.94 -13.99
CA GLY A 476 -10.46 1.39 -12.71
C GLY A 476 -11.06 0.00 -12.82
N LYS A 477 -11.90 -0.25 -13.85
CA LYS A 477 -12.46 -1.59 -14.12
C LYS A 477 -11.39 -2.61 -14.47
N LYS A 478 -10.36 -2.24 -15.25
CA LYS A 478 -9.24 -3.12 -15.57
C LYS A 478 -8.39 -3.44 -14.34
N LEU A 479 -8.14 -2.45 -13.49
CA LEU A 479 -7.42 -2.63 -12.22
C LEU A 479 -8.19 -3.57 -11.28
N ASP A 480 -9.49 -3.37 -11.13
CA ASP A 480 -10.35 -4.23 -10.31
C ASP A 480 -10.44 -5.67 -10.85
N ALA A 481 -10.46 -5.82 -12.17
CA ALA A 481 -10.44 -7.12 -12.85
C ALA A 481 -9.05 -7.80 -12.84
N TYR A 482 -8.02 -7.15 -12.32
CA TYR A 482 -6.62 -7.62 -12.34
C TYR A 482 -6.14 -7.98 -13.76
N ASP A 483 -6.33 -7.07 -14.71
CA ASP A 483 -5.76 -7.21 -16.05
C ASP A 483 -4.24 -7.40 -15.95
N ALA A 484 -3.77 -8.57 -16.37
CA ALA A 484 -2.36 -8.97 -16.20
C ALA A 484 -1.35 -7.95 -16.75
N ARG A 485 -1.69 -7.17 -17.79
CA ARG A 485 -0.81 -6.14 -18.34
C ARG A 485 -0.49 -5.02 -17.34
N LEU A 486 -1.42 -4.72 -16.43
CA LEU A 486 -1.29 -3.67 -15.42
C LEU A 486 -0.61 -4.17 -14.14
N TYR A 487 -0.40 -5.47 -14.00
CA TYR A 487 0.20 -6.10 -12.82
C TYR A 487 1.49 -6.88 -13.13
N ALA A 488 1.81 -7.07 -14.41
CA ALA A 488 2.98 -7.83 -14.81
C ALA A 488 4.26 -7.02 -14.54
N THR A 489 5.14 -7.60 -13.75
CA THR A 489 6.53 -7.20 -13.57
C THR A 489 7.44 -8.32 -14.05
N TYR A 490 8.61 -8.50 -13.47
CA TYR A 490 9.53 -9.56 -13.83
C TYR A 490 9.97 -10.36 -12.60
N TYR A 491 10.41 -11.60 -12.81
CA TYR A 491 11.32 -12.25 -11.90
C TYR A 491 12.51 -12.85 -12.65
N ALA A 492 13.67 -12.83 -12.01
CA ALA A 492 14.90 -13.37 -12.58
C ALA A 492 15.65 -14.18 -11.53
N ILE A 493 16.19 -15.31 -11.95
CA ILE A 493 17.01 -16.19 -11.12
C ILE A 493 18.45 -16.09 -11.60
N ASP A 494 19.36 -15.79 -10.70
CA ASP A 494 20.80 -15.77 -10.94
C ASP A 494 21.49 -16.74 -9.97
N ALA A 495 22.72 -17.13 -10.28
CA ALA A 495 23.50 -18.02 -9.45
C ALA A 495 24.99 -17.70 -9.46
N VAL A 496 25.64 -17.92 -8.32
CA VAL A 496 27.11 -17.82 -8.19
C VAL A 496 27.60 -19.12 -7.56
N ASN A 497 28.51 -19.81 -8.25
CA ASN A 497 29.03 -21.12 -7.83
C ASN A 497 27.95 -22.16 -7.50
N PHE A 498 26.81 -22.05 -8.15
CA PHE A 498 25.65 -22.90 -7.98
C PHE A 498 24.90 -23.06 -9.30
N GLU A 499 24.36 -24.23 -9.57
CA GLU A 499 23.46 -24.46 -10.70
C GLU A 499 22.04 -24.65 -10.15
N PRO A 500 21.11 -23.74 -10.48
CA PRO A 500 19.72 -23.87 -10.03
C PRO A 500 19.09 -25.15 -10.53
N VAL A 501 18.33 -25.80 -9.67
CA VAL A 501 17.62 -27.03 -10.02
C VAL A 501 16.55 -26.73 -11.05
N LYS A 502 16.53 -27.47 -12.14
CA LYS A 502 15.48 -27.40 -13.16
C LYS A 502 14.20 -28.01 -12.59
N SER A 503 13.20 -27.19 -12.37
CA SER A 503 11.93 -27.59 -11.79
C SER A 503 10.77 -27.08 -12.63
N GLU A 504 9.67 -27.84 -12.64
CA GLU A 504 8.38 -27.43 -13.25
C GLU A 504 7.80 -26.18 -12.59
N ALA A 505 8.20 -25.85 -11.36
CA ALA A 505 7.79 -24.63 -10.67
C ALA A 505 8.46 -23.36 -11.22
N VAL A 506 9.58 -23.48 -11.95
CA VAL A 506 10.25 -22.34 -12.61
C VAL A 506 9.57 -22.05 -13.94
N MET A 507 8.36 -21.49 -13.87
CA MET A 507 7.52 -21.18 -15.03
C MET A 507 7.89 -19.83 -15.65
N ASP A 508 7.52 -19.63 -16.91
CA ASP A 508 7.73 -18.35 -17.61
C ASP A 508 6.81 -17.23 -17.07
N THR A 509 5.72 -17.58 -16.41
CA THR A 509 4.82 -16.63 -15.71
C THR A 509 4.36 -17.23 -14.39
N VAL A 510 4.44 -16.45 -13.28
CA VAL A 510 3.97 -16.88 -11.95
C VAL A 510 3.31 -15.72 -11.21
N ASP A 511 2.23 -16.02 -10.48
CA ASP A 511 1.67 -15.11 -9.48
C ASP A 511 2.61 -14.99 -8.27
N GLY A 512 2.64 -13.81 -7.65
CA GLY A 512 3.50 -13.48 -6.51
C GLY A 512 3.52 -14.52 -5.39
N PRO A 513 2.37 -15.08 -4.96
CA PRO A 513 2.33 -16.13 -3.92
C PRO A 513 3.13 -17.40 -4.23
N TYR A 514 3.48 -17.65 -5.48
CA TYR A 514 4.27 -18.83 -5.85
C TYR A 514 5.80 -18.62 -5.79
N LEU A 515 6.28 -17.39 -5.68
CA LEU A 515 7.72 -17.13 -5.69
C LEU A 515 8.47 -17.88 -4.57
N PRO A 516 7.95 -18.00 -3.32
CA PRO A 516 8.55 -18.84 -2.28
C PRO A 516 8.76 -20.29 -2.68
N LEU A 517 7.80 -20.85 -3.40
CA LEU A 517 7.86 -22.21 -3.94
C LEU A 517 8.92 -22.34 -5.03
N VAL A 518 8.96 -21.37 -5.97
CA VAL A 518 9.99 -21.30 -7.03
C VAL A 518 11.39 -21.26 -6.44
N ILE A 519 11.60 -20.46 -5.39
CA ILE A 519 12.89 -20.32 -4.70
C ILE A 519 13.31 -21.65 -4.06
N GLN A 520 12.41 -22.31 -3.31
CA GLN A 520 12.71 -23.59 -2.67
C GLN A 520 13.07 -24.66 -3.70
N GLU A 521 12.28 -24.79 -4.75
CA GLU A 521 12.53 -25.75 -5.83
C GLU A 521 13.86 -25.47 -6.58
N ALA A 522 14.11 -24.20 -6.94
CA ALA A 522 15.35 -23.82 -7.61
C ALA A 522 16.60 -24.04 -6.72
N ALA A 523 16.45 -23.91 -5.39
CA ALA A 523 17.51 -24.18 -4.42
C ALA A 523 17.68 -25.67 -4.08
N GLY A 524 16.80 -26.56 -4.56
CA GLY A 524 16.80 -27.98 -4.19
C GLY A 524 16.37 -28.22 -2.74
N ILE A 525 15.54 -27.34 -2.17
CA ILE A 525 15.02 -27.45 -0.80
C ILE A 525 13.71 -28.25 -0.82
N PRO A 526 13.57 -29.31 0.00
CA PRO A 526 12.34 -30.07 0.11
C PRO A 526 11.17 -29.18 0.56
N LEU A 527 10.01 -29.37 -0.06
CA LEU A 527 8.80 -28.64 0.27
C LEU A 527 8.13 -29.24 1.51
N ASP A 528 7.72 -28.38 2.44
CA ASP A 528 6.80 -28.81 3.49
C ASP A 528 5.40 -29.10 2.91
N PRO A 529 4.49 -29.75 3.66
CA PRO A 529 3.17 -30.12 3.16
C PRO A 529 2.34 -28.95 2.63
N SER A 530 2.51 -27.75 3.20
CA SER A 530 1.78 -26.57 2.79
C SER A 530 2.27 -26.02 1.44
N PHE A 531 3.57 -26.08 1.18
CA PHE A 531 4.15 -25.72 -0.11
C PHE A 531 3.98 -26.84 -1.16
N ALA A 532 3.95 -28.12 -0.74
CA ALA A 532 3.63 -29.23 -1.63
C ALA A 532 2.20 -29.13 -2.18
N GLU A 533 1.21 -28.82 -1.32
CA GLU A 533 -0.18 -28.55 -1.75
C GLU A 533 -0.24 -27.32 -2.68
N GLN A 534 0.49 -26.26 -2.36
CA GLN A 534 0.56 -25.08 -3.20
C GLN A 534 1.18 -25.39 -4.57
N LYS A 535 2.19 -26.27 -4.65
CA LYS A 535 2.76 -26.75 -5.93
C LYS A 535 1.72 -27.47 -6.77
N ALA A 536 0.90 -28.33 -6.16
CA ALA A 536 -0.18 -29.01 -6.86
C ALA A 536 -1.21 -28.01 -7.44
N ILE A 537 -1.52 -26.93 -6.71
CA ILE A 537 -2.35 -25.84 -7.21
C ILE A 537 -1.64 -25.13 -8.39
N MET A 538 -0.38 -24.76 -8.23
CA MET A 538 0.41 -24.06 -9.24
C MET A 538 0.42 -24.79 -10.59
N LEU A 539 0.66 -26.11 -10.56
CA LEU A 539 0.72 -26.91 -11.77
C LEU A 539 -0.65 -27.00 -12.48
N ARG A 540 -1.74 -27.26 -11.75
CA ARG A 540 -3.08 -27.32 -12.37
C ARG A 540 -3.64 -25.96 -12.78
N CYS A 541 -3.18 -24.87 -12.16
CA CYS A 541 -3.57 -23.49 -12.45
C CYS A 541 -2.56 -22.75 -13.36
N LYS A 542 -1.53 -23.44 -13.84
CA LYS A 542 -0.53 -22.90 -14.78
C LYS A 542 0.09 -21.57 -14.31
N GLY A 543 0.47 -21.50 -13.03
CA GLY A 543 1.12 -20.34 -12.45
C GLY A 543 0.19 -19.24 -11.96
N ILE A 544 -1.13 -19.32 -12.19
CA ILE A 544 -2.13 -18.38 -11.67
C ILE A 544 -2.65 -18.88 -10.32
N PHE A 545 -2.67 -18.02 -9.30
CA PHE A 545 -3.09 -18.40 -7.95
C PHE A 545 -4.51 -17.93 -7.62
N TYR A 546 -4.68 -16.63 -7.32
CA TYR A 546 -5.99 -16.12 -6.90
C TYR A 546 -7.02 -16.14 -8.04
N GLY A 547 -6.60 -15.80 -9.26
CA GLY A 547 -7.47 -15.86 -10.43
C GLY A 547 -7.90 -17.27 -10.86
N CYS A 548 -7.28 -18.31 -10.30
CA CYS A 548 -7.62 -19.69 -10.65
C CYS A 548 -8.98 -20.08 -10.08
N LYS A 549 -9.90 -20.50 -10.98
CA LYS A 549 -11.27 -20.88 -10.62
C LYS A 549 -11.99 -19.83 -9.75
N ASP A 550 -11.88 -18.59 -10.13
CA ASP A 550 -12.50 -17.46 -9.41
C ASP A 550 -12.17 -17.43 -7.91
N GLY A 551 -10.90 -17.65 -7.56
CA GLY A 551 -10.40 -17.63 -6.19
C GLY A 551 -10.63 -18.92 -5.39
N ALA A 552 -11.31 -19.93 -5.96
CA ALA A 552 -11.65 -21.13 -5.19
C ALA A 552 -10.43 -21.89 -4.69
N GLU A 553 -9.35 -21.96 -5.48
CA GLU A 553 -8.11 -22.64 -5.04
C GLU A 553 -7.38 -21.88 -3.93
N ALA A 554 -7.37 -20.54 -3.98
CA ALA A 554 -6.80 -19.72 -2.92
C ALA A 554 -7.62 -19.85 -1.62
N ARG A 555 -8.96 -19.72 -1.69
CA ARG A 555 -9.85 -19.92 -0.53
C ARG A 555 -9.72 -21.32 0.06
N ARG A 556 -9.58 -22.32 -0.79
CA ARG A 556 -9.35 -23.70 -0.36
C ARG A 556 -8.03 -23.84 0.41
N LEU A 557 -6.93 -23.35 -0.13
CA LEU A 557 -5.62 -23.40 0.54
C LEU A 557 -5.67 -22.64 1.88
N ASN A 558 -6.24 -21.45 1.91
CA ASN A 558 -6.41 -20.67 3.14
C ASN A 558 -7.12 -21.48 4.21
N ARG A 559 -8.23 -22.16 3.87
CA ARG A 559 -8.97 -22.99 4.83
C ARG A 559 -8.15 -24.17 5.33
N LEU A 560 -7.42 -24.87 4.45
CA LEU A 560 -6.54 -25.95 4.84
C LEU A 560 -5.44 -25.50 5.81
N LEU A 561 -4.88 -24.30 5.62
CA LEU A 561 -3.86 -23.72 6.50
C LEU A 561 -4.46 -23.27 7.85
N ILE A 562 -5.68 -22.75 7.87
CA ILE A 562 -6.41 -22.43 9.10
C ILE A 562 -6.65 -23.72 9.91
N ASP A 563 -7.17 -24.75 9.26
CA ASP A 563 -7.45 -26.04 9.90
C ASP A 563 -6.17 -26.74 10.40
N ALA A 564 -5.03 -26.49 9.75
CA ALA A 564 -3.71 -26.97 10.19
C ALA A 564 -3.07 -26.09 11.28
N GLY A 565 -3.71 -25.00 11.70
CA GLY A 565 -3.20 -24.08 12.73
C GLY A 565 -2.06 -23.17 12.27
N MET A 566 -1.77 -23.12 10.96
CA MET A 566 -0.74 -22.25 10.38
C MET A 566 -1.23 -20.80 10.18
N ILE A 567 -2.54 -20.61 10.17
CA ILE A 567 -3.21 -19.32 10.12
C ILE A 567 -4.22 -19.27 11.26
N ARG A 568 -4.22 -18.19 12.06
CA ARG A 568 -5.05 -18.08 13.26
C ARG A 568 -5.84 -16.77 13.29
N GLY A 569 -7.14 -16.84 13.61
CA GLY A 569 -7.96 -15.64 13.87
C GLY A 569 -8.13 -14.68 12.67
N LEU A 570 -8.18 -15.24 11.46
CA LEU A 570 -8.42 -14.48 10.22
C LEU A 570 -9.75 -14.86 9.58
#